data_b03bb8b4080a97aa5fddaaacba00b024
#
_entry.id   b03bb8b4080a97aa5fddaaacba00b024
#
_cell.length_a   1.000
_cell.length_b   1.000
_cell.length_c   1.000
_cell.angle_alpha   90.00
_cell.angle_beta   90.00
_cell.angle_gamma   90.00
#
_symmetry.space_group_name_H-M   'P 1'
#
loop_
_entity.id
_entity.type
_entity.pdbx_description
1 polymer ?
#
loop_
_entity_poly.entity_id
_entity_poly.type
_entity_poly.pdbx_seq_one_letter_code
_entity_poly.pdbx_strand_id
1 'polypeptide(L)'
;MISASHLKKAVAGRKLYIDSNIIIYLTDSVHPYQTLAKLLFQMVEAGNAAAVISILSVAEVMQGPINQNQPALALEVRDYLVNFPNCRCQEITLGVLERVGRDGTIEWKGLRTVDSLIVACGLVNGVDLFVSNDRHFRKAIPKPMMLSFD
;
A
#
# COMPACT_ATOMS: atom_id res chain seq x y z
N MET A 1 17.56 -1.48 -5.85
CA MET A 1 16.57 -2.21 -5.02
C MET A 1 17.14 -2.40 -3.61
N ILE A 2 16.33 -2.16 -2.58
CA ILE A 2 16.77 -2.37 -1.19
C ILE A 2 16.99 -3.86 -0.90
N SER A 3 17.77 -4.14 0.14
CA SER A 3 17.99 -5.53 0.59
C SER A 3 16.85 -6.02 1.49
N ALA A 4 16.73 -7.34 1.64
CA ALA A 4 15.79 -7.94 2.57
C ALA A 4 16.06 -7.47 4.02
N SER A 5 17.32 -7.33 4.41
CA SER A 5 17.71 -6.83 5.73
C SER A 5 17.25 -5.38 5.94
N HIS A 6 17.41 -4.53 4.94
CA HIS A 6 16.93 -3.14 4.99
C HIS A 6 15.40 -3.11 5.17
N LEU A 7 14.68 -3.89 4.38
CA LEU A 7 13.22 -3.97 4.48
C LEU A 7 12.78 -4.37 5.89
N LYS A 8 13.35 -5.44 6.43
CA LYS A 8 13.02 -5.92 7.78
C LYS A 8 13.21 -4.85 8.84
N LYS A 9 14.34 -4.15 8.80
CA LYS A 9 14.64 -3.07 9.77
C LYS A 9 13.69 -1.89 9.62
N ALA A 10 13.36 -1.53 8.38
CA ALA A 10 12.53 -0.37 8.10
C ALA A 10 11.09 -0.56 8.59
N VAL A 11 10.55 -1.78 8.52
CA VAL A 11 9.12 -2.02 8.79
C VAL A 11 8.82 -2.65 10.15
N ALA A 12 9.82 -3.21 10.84
CA ALA A 12 9.61 -3.94 12.09
C ALA A 12 8.93 -3.06 13.15
N GLY A 13 7.81 -3.54 13.70
CA GLY A 13 7.06 -2.84 14.75
C GLY A 13 6.30 -1.61 14.27
N ARG A 14 6.21 -1.36 12.98
CA ARG A 14 5.58 -0.17 12.42
C ARG A 14 4.23 -0.49 11.78
N LYS A 15 3.43 0.57 11.60
CA LYS A 15 2.19 0.53 10.82
C LYS A 15 2.47 1.09 9.44
N LEU A 16 2.15 0.32 8.41
CA LEU A 16 2.48 0.61 7.02
C LEU A 16 1.22 0.84 6.21
N TYR A 17 1.27 1.80 5.28
CA TYR A 17 0.35 1.76 4.14
C TYR A 17 1.05 1.04 2.99
N ILE A 18 0.42 0.04 2.41
CA ILE A 18 0.98 -0.73 1.28
C ILE A 18 0.22 -0.37 0.01
N ASP A 19 0.94 0.24 -0.95
CA ASP A 19 0.35 0.67 -2.21
C ASP A 19 0.12 -0.49 -3.18
N SER A 20 -0.77 -0.29 -4.14
CA SER A 20 -1.17 -1.32 -5.10
C SER A 20 -0.01 -1.90 -5.89
N ASN A 21 0.99 -1.09 -6.28
CA ASN A 21 2.14 -1.61 -7.02
C ASN A 21 2.90 -2.68 -6.23
N ILE A 22 3.06 -2.50 -4.92
CA ILE A 22 3.71 -3.49 -4.05
C ILE A 22 2.88 -4.77 -3.96
N ILE A 23 1.55 -4.65 -3.86
CA ILE A 23 0.64 -5.80 -3.84
C ILE A 23 0.72 -6.56 -5.17
N ILE A 24 0.74 -5.84 -6.28
CA ILE A 24 0.83 -6.43 -7.62
C ILE A 24 2.14 -7.22 -7.80
N TYR A 25 3.25 -6.74 -7.23
CA TYR A 25 4.50 -7.50 -7.27
C TYR A 25 4.35 -8.89 -6.64
N LEU A 26 3.53 -9.00 -5.59
CA LEU A 26 3.23 -10.27 -4.95
C LEU A 26 2.27 -11.12 -5.79
N THR A 27 1.11 -10.55 -6.15
CA THR A 27 0.02 -11.31 -6.81
C THR A 27 0.35 -11.72 -8.23
N ASP A 28 1.13 -10.90 -8.95
CA ASP A 28 1.48 -11.13 -10.36
C ASP A 28 2.90 -11.68 -10.51
N SER A 29 3.58 -11.99 -9.42
CA SER A 29 4.94 -12.55 -9.42
C SER A 29 5.93 -11.72 -10.23
N VAL A 30 5.94 -10.40 -10.01
CA VAL A 30 6.79 -9.47 -10.77
C VAL A 30 8.23 -9.48 -10.26
N HIS A 31 9.16 -9.97 -11.06
CA HIS A 31 10.60 -9.96 -10.73
C HIS A 31 11.22 -8.60 -11.05
N PRO A 32 12.19 -8.14 -10.26
CA PRO A 32 12.79 -8.79 -9.07
C PRO A 32 12.07 -8.46 -7.74
N TYR A 33 10.97 -7.71 -7.77
CA TYR A 33 10.31 -7.16 -6.58
C TYR A 33 9.50 -8.18 -5.78
N GLN A 34 9.12 -9.29 -6.41
CA GLN A 34 8.26 -10.30 -5.76
C GLN A 34 8.82 -10.79 -4.44
N THR A 35 10.12 -11.03 -4.35
CA THR A 35 10.77 -11.54 -3.13
C THR A 35 10.60 -10.58 -1.97
N LEU A 36 10.79 -9.28 -2.19
CA LEU A 36 10.61 -8.26 -1.17
C LEU A 36 9.13 -8.10 -0.79
N ALA A 37 8.23 -8.11 -1.76
CA ALA A 37 6.80 -8.03 -1.51
C ALA A 37 6.32 -9.22 -0.67
N LYS A 38 6.77 -10.42 -1.01
CA LYS A 38 6.46 -11.63 -0.25
C LYS A 38 6.96 -11.54 1.19
N LEU A 39 8.19 -11.08 1.39
CA LEU A 39 8.75 -10.89 2.73
C LEU A 39 7.93 -9.88 3.54
N LEU A 40 7.54 -8.76 2.92
CA LEU A 40 6.72 -7.73 3.56
C LEU A 40 5.40 -8.31 4.06
N PHE A 41 4.68 -9.03 3.20
CA PHE A 41 3.40 -9.65 3.55
C PHE A 41 3.56 -10.75 4.60
N GLN A 42 4.65 -11.52 4.56
CA GLN A 42 4.96 -12.51 5.61
C GLN A 42 5.17 -11.83 6.97
N MET A 43 5.84 -10.69 7.02
CA MET A 43 6.04 -9.93 8.25
C MET A 43 4.73 -9.38 8.81
N VAL A 44 3.85 -8.91 7.95
CA VAL A 44 2.51 -8.44 8.35
C VAL A 44 1.68 -9.61 8.86
N GLU A 45 1.65 -10.72 8.14
CA GLU A 45 0.92 -11.92 8.56
C GLU A 45 1.38 -12.44 9.92
N ALA A 46 2.68 -12.42 10.17
CA ALA A 46 3.27 -12.85 11.43
C ALA A 46 3.07 -11.85 12.59
N GLY A 47 2.55 -10.65 12.31
CA GLY A 47 2.36 -9.62 13.32
C GLY A 47 3.61 -8.79 13.64
N ASN A 48 4.69 -8.92 12.85
CA ASN A 48 5.92 -8.15 13.02
C ASN A 48 5.79 -6.71 12.51
N ALA A 49 4.76 -6.44 11.72
CA ALA A 49 4.33 -5.13 11.28
C ALA A 49 2.81 -5.17 11.12
N ALA A 50 2.16 -4.01 11.17
CA ALA A 50 0.75 -3.88 10.85
C ALA A 50 0.60 -3.15 9.52
N ALA A 51 -0.43 -3.47 8.75
CA ALA A 51 -0.65 -2.84 7.45
C ALA A 51 -2.03 -2.18 7.35
N VAL A 52 -2.09 -1.21 6.48
CA VAL A 52 -3.33 -0.58 6.00
C VAL A 52 -3.28 -0.59 4.49
N ILE A 53 -4.37 -0.98 3.87
CA ILE A 53 -4.62 -0.82 2.44
C ILE A 53 -5.97 -0.13 2.29
N SER A 54 -6.25 0.45 1.14
CA SER A 54 -7.58 1.01 0.88
C SER A 54 -8.35 0.15 -0.10
N ILE A 55 -9.68 0.30 -0.12
CA ILE A 55 -10.52 -0.32 -1.14
C ILE A 55 -10.12 0.14 -2.55
N LEU A 56 -9.54 1.34 -2.69
CA LEU A 56 -9.02 1.83 -3.96
C LEU A 56 -7.84 0.99 -4.44
N SER A 57 -6.89 0.70 -3.54
CA SER A 57 -5.75 -0.16 -3.88
C SER A 57 -6.20 -1.58 -4.21
N VAL A 58 -7.18 -2.11 -3.49
CA VAL A 58 -7.78 -3.42 -3.81
C VAL A 58 -8.40 -3.41 -5.20
N ALA A 59 -9.16 -2.37 -5.55
CA ALA A 59 -9.76 -2.23 -6.88
C ALA A 59 -8.70 -2.17 -7.98
N GLU A 60 -7.60 -1.47 -7.76
CA GLU A 60 -6.49 -1.41 -8.71
C GLU A 60 -5.87 -2.79 -8.93
N VAL A 61 -5.67 -3.57 -7.87
CA VAL A 61 -5.13 -4.94 -7.98
C VAL A 61 -6.10 -5.86 -8.71
N MET A 62 -7.40 -5.73 -8.48
CA MET A 62 -8.44 -6.52 -9.16
C MET A 62 -8.48 -6.26 -10.67
N GLN A 63 -8.06 -5.08 -11.11
CA GLN A 63 -8.14 -4.70 -12.52
C GLN A 63 -7.31 -5.59 -13.44
N GLY A 64 -6.18 -6.11 -12.97
CA GLY A 64 -5.34 -7.03 -13.73
C GLY A 64 -6.10 -8.29 -14.18
N PRO A 65 -6.63 -9.09 -13.24
CA PRO A 65 -7.47 -10.26 -13.59
C PRO A 65 -8.69 -9.90 -14.42
N ILE A 66 -9.36 -8.78 -14.14
CA ILE A 66 -10.52 -8.33 -14.93
C ILE A 66 -10.13 -8.12 -16.38
N ASN A 67 -9.01 -7.44 -16.63
CA ASN A 67 -8.52 -7.17 -17.99
C ASN A 67 -8.11 -8.45 -18.74
N GLN A 68 -7.83 -9.52 -18.02
CA GLN A 68 -7.48 -10.83 -18.57
C GLN A 68 -8.69 -11.78 -18.67
N ASN A 69 -9.90 -11.25 -18.52
CA ASN A 69 -11.15 -12.02 -18.54
C ASN A 69 -11.20 -13.12 -17.45
N GLN A 70 -10.66 -12.80 -16.27
CA GLN A 70 -10.63 -13.70 -15.11
C GLN A 70 -11.38 -13.09 -13.91
N PRO A 71 -12.70 -12.87 -14.02
CA PRO A 71 -13.45 -12.21 -12.95
C PRO A 71 -13.49 -13.01 -11.64
N ALA A 72 -13.47 -14.35 -11.72
CA ALA A 72 -13.41 -15.19 -10.52
C ALA A 72 -12.10 -14.99 -9.75
N LEU A 73 -10.97 -14.87 -10.47
CA LEU A 73 -9.67 -14.58 -9.85
C LEU A 73 -9.67 -13.19 -9.20
N ALA A 74 -10.30 -12.20 -9.83
CA ALA A 74 -10.42 -10.86 -9.24
C ALA A 74 -11.14 -10.91 -7.88
N LEU A 75 -12.21 -11.72 -7.76
CA LEU A 75 -12.93 -11.90 -6.49
C LEU A 75 -12.09 -12.62 -5.44
N GLU A 76 -11.32 -13.62 -5.83
CA GLU A 76 -10.38 -14.31 -4.93
C GLU A 76 -9.32 -13.35 -4.38
N VAL A 77 -8.75 -12.52 -5.24
CA VAL A 77 -7.76 -11.51 -4.85
C VAL A 77 -8.38 -10.50 -3.89
N ARG A 78 -9.59 -10.03 -4.19
CA ARG A 78 -10.34 -9.14 -3.29
C ARG A 78 -10.48 -9.74 -1.89
N ASP A 79 -10.97 -10.97 -1.82
CA ASP A 79 -11.24 -11.63 -0.54
C ASP A 79 -9.93 -11.89 0.24
N TYR A 80 -8.87 -12.26 -0.45
CA TYR A 80 -7.54 -12.43 0.13
C TYR A 80 -7.03 -11.14 0.79
N LEU A 81 -7.13 -10.01 0.09
CA LEU A 81 -6.63 -8.73 0.57
C LEU A 81 -7.49 -8.14 1.69
N VAL A 82 -8.81 -8.20 1.54
CA VAL A 82 -9.74 -7.64 2.53
C VAL A 82 -9.67 -8.38 3.86
N ASN A 83 -9.35 -9.68 3.82
CA ASN A 83 -9.27 -10.54 5.01
C ASN A 83 -7.83 -10.85 5.45
N PHE A 84 -6.84 -10.16 4.89
CA PHE A 84 -5.45 -10.46 5.22
C PHE A 84 -5.16 -10.14 6.70
N PRO A 85 -4.49 -11.08 7.44
CA PRO A 85 -4.20 -10.89 8.87
C PRO A 85 -3.36 -9.63 9.13
N ASN A 86 -3.68 -8.93 10.22
CA ASN A 86 -2.96 -7.73 10.65
C ASN A 86 -2.92 -6.60 9.59
N CYS A 87 -3.89 -6.62 8.70
CA CYS A 87 -4.04 -5.65 7.62
C CYS A 87 -5.46 -5.10 7.61
N ARG A 88 -5.59 -3.79 7.80
CA ARG A 88 -6.89 -3.12 7.73
C ARG A 88 -7.15 -2.66 6.30
N CYS A 89 -8.31 -3.03 5.75
CA CYS A 89 -8.80 -2.48 4.50
C CYS A 89 -9.68 -1.26 4.80
N GLN A 90 -9.16 -0.07 4.49
CA GLN A 90 -9.83 1.20 4.78
C GLN A 90 -10.84 1.55 3.69
N GLU A 91 -12.08 1.77 4.07
CA GLU A 91 -13.12 2.31 3.19
C GLU A 91 -12.93 3.81 2.98
N ILE A 92 -13.48 4.33 1.90
CA ILE A 92 -13.45 5.77 1.60
C ILE A 92 -14.64 6.43 2.30
N THR A 93 -14.36 6.94 3.50
CA THR A 93 -15.35 7.61 4.35
C THR A 93 -15.24 9.12 4.24
N LEU A 94 -16.21 9.84 4.81
CA LEU A 94 -16.11 11.30 4.97
C LEU A 94 -14.88 11.69 5.79
N GLY A 95 -14.52 10.90 6.81
CA GLY A 95 -13.31 11.12 7.60
C GLY A 95 -12.03 11.05 6.78
N VAL A 96 -11.94 10.12 5.83
CA VAL A 96 -10.84 10.07 4.87
C VAL A 96 -10.83 11.32 3.99
N LEU A 97 -11.98 11.69 3.44
CA LEU A 97 -12.10 12.87 2.57
C LEU A 97 -11.70 14.15 3.30
N GLU A 98 -12.01 14.28 4.57
CA GLU A 98 -11.66 15.45 5.39
C GLU A 98 -10.14 15.60 5.59
N ARG A 99 -9.36 14.53 5.46
CA ARG A 99 -7.91 14.57 5.57
C ARG A 99 -7.22 15.01 4.29
N VAL A 100 -7.89 14.94 3.14
CA VAL A 100 -7.32 15.34 1.86
C VAL A 100 -6.96 16.81 1.88
N GLY A 101 -5.69 17.12 1.59
CA GLY A 101 -5.19 18.50 1.53
C GLY A 101 -4.89 19.15 2.87
N ARG A 102 -5.12 18.46 4.00
CA ARG A 102 -5.01 19.08 5.33
C ARG A 102 -3.67 18.95 6.03
N ASP A 103 -2.91 17.91 5.72
CA ASP A 103 -1.58 17.73 6.30
C ASP A 103 -0.56 18.56 5.51
N GLY A 104 0.01 19.57 6.16
CA GLY A 104 0.94 20.50 5.54
C GLY A 104 2.30 19.89 5.20
N THR A 105 2.61 18.68 5.69
CA THR A 105 3.86 17.97 5.36
C THR A 105 3.78 17.24 4.03
N ILE A 106 2.56 17.02 3.51
CA ILE A 106 2.32 16.35 2.23
C ILE A 106 2.25 17.37 1.11
N GLU A 107 2.93 17.09 0.00
CA GLU A 107 2.82 17.91 -1.22
C GLU A 107 1.66 17.40 -2.08
N TRP A 108 0.46 17.88 -1.76
CA TRP A 108 -0.78 17.41 -2.38
C TRP A 108 -0.92 17.77 -3.86
N LYS A 109 -0.30 18.87 -4.31
CA LYS A 109 -0.47 19.40 -5.67
C LYS A 109 -0.01 18.42 -6.77
N GLY A 110 0.98 17.58 -6.48
CA GLY A 110 1.50 16.62 -7.44
C GLY A 110 0.72 15.31 -7.49
N LEU A 111 -0.31 15.15 -6.67
CA LEU A 111 -1.08 13.92 -6.54
C LEU A 111 -2.38 13.99 -7.35
N ARG A 112 -2.72 12.88 -8.00
CA ARG A 112 -4.06 12.70 -8.60
C ARG A 112 -5.09 12.51 -7.48
N THR A 113 -6.37 12.63 -7.81
CA THR A 113 -7.46 12.45 -6.84
C THR A 113 -7.37 11.11 -6.10
N VAL A 114 -7.17 10.01 -6.83
CA VAL A 114 -7.05 8.67 -6.24
C VAL A 114 -5.85 8.60 -5.30
N ASP A 115 -4.71 9.15 -5.70
CA ASP A 115 -3.49 9.17 -4.88
C ASP A 115 -3.69 9.97 -3.59
N SER A 116 -4.38 11.11 -3.68
CA SER A 116 -4.71 11.92 -2.50
C SER A 116 -5.59 11.15 -1.52
N LEU A 117 -6.57 10.40 -2.01
CA LEU A 117 -7.42 9.56 -1.16
C LEU A 117 -6.62 8.44 -0.51
N ILE A 118 -5.70 7.83 -1.23
CA ILE A 118 -4.81 6.79 -0.69
C ILE A 118 -3.94 7.35 0.44
N VAL A 119 -3.32 8.51 0.22
CA VAL A 119 -2.52 9.17 1.27
C VAL A 119 -3.38 9.49 2.48
N ALA A 120 -4.59 10.01 2.27
CA ALA A 120 -5.54 10.29 3.34
C ALA A 120 -5.92 9.03 4.14
N CYS A 121 -6.10 7.89 3.47
CA CYS A 121 -6.34 6.60 4.13
C CYS A 121 -5.21 6.23 5.08
N GLY A 122 -3.97 6.42 4.66
CA GLY A 122 -2.81 6.19 5.52
C GLY A 122 -2.77 7.14 6.72
N LEU A 123 -3.00 8.43 6.49
CA LEU A 123 -2.98 9.44 7.54
C LEU A 123 -4.07 9.21 8.59
N VAL A 124 -5.29 8.89 8.18
CA VAL A 124 -6.41 8.59 9.08
C VAL A 124 -6.09 7.42 10.01
N ASN A 125 -5.33 6.46 9.52
CA ASN A 125 -4.94 5.28 10.30
C ASN A 125 -3.62 5.46 11.06
N GLY A 126 -3.00 6.64 10.99
CA GLY A 126 -1.76 6.93 11.72
C GLY A 126 -0.58 6.06 11.29
N VAL A 127 -0.46 5.77 10.00
CA VAL A 127 0.67 4.95 9.51
C VAL A 127 2.00 5.67 9.72
N ASP A 128 3.04 4.87 9.98
CA ASP A 128 4.41 5.36 10.13
C ASP A 128 5.11 5.48 8.79
N LEU A 129 4.80 4.59 7.85
CA LEU A 129 5.42 4.51 6.54
C LEU A 129 4.38 4.26 5.45
N PHE A 130 4.61 4.89 4.29
CA PHE A 130 3.97 4.53 3.04
C PHE A 130 4.96 3.70 2.22
N VAL A 131 4.57 2.50 1.80
CA VAL A 131 5.40 1.60 1.00
C VAL A 131 4.91 1.62 -0.44
N SER A 132 5.68 2.22 -1.33
CA SER A 132 5.32 2.38 -2.75
C SER A 132 6.55 2.60 -3.61
N ASN A 133 6.51 2.10 -4.84
CA ASN A 133 7.51 2.43 -5.86
C ASN A 133 7.07 3.58 -6.79
N ASP A 134 5.89 4.14 -6.57
CA ASP A 134 5.38 5.24 -7.39
C ASP A 134 6.15 6.53 -7.11
N ARG A 135 6.67 7.15 -8.18
CA ARG A 135 7.43 8.39 -8.09
C ARG A 135 6.60 9.57 -7.57
N HIS A 136 5.30 9.59 -7.83
CA HIS A 136 4.41 10.65 -7.35
C HIS A 136 4.32 10.62 -5.83
N PHE A 137 4.21 9.44 -5.22
CA PHE A 137 4.24 9.29 -3.78
C PHE A 137 5.59 9.69 -3.18
N ARG A 138 6.69 9.30 -3.82
CA ARG A 138 8.04 9.67 -3.34
C ARG A 138 8.27 11.17 -3.33
N LYS A 139 7.66 11.91 -4.26
CA LYS A 139 7.75 13.37 -4.30
C LYS A 139 6.82 14.05 -3.29
N ALA A 140 5.67 13.45 -3.03
CA ALA A 140 4.62 14.05 -2.20
C ALA A 140 4.81 13.80 -0.71
N ILE A 141 5.34 12.63 -0.34
CA ILE A 141 5.44 12.17 1.05
C ILE A 141 6.84 12.42 1.57
N PRO A 142 6.99 12.98 2.81
CA PRO A 142 8.31 13.19 3.40
C PRO A 142 9.14 11.91 3.47
N LYS A 143 10.44 12.01 3.19
CA LYS A 143 11.36 10.85 3.17
C LYS A 143 11.27 9.95 4.40
N PRO A 144 11.19 10.47 5.65
CA PRO A 144 11.09 9.60 6.82
C PRO A 144 9.82 8.74 6.86
N MET A 145 8.79 9.13 6.12
CA MET A 145 7.51 8.41 6.05
C MET A 145 7.37 7.58 4.78
N MET A 146 8.43 7.46 3.98
CA MET A 146 8.36 6.81 2.68
C MET A 146 9.37 5.67 2.57
N LEU A 147 8.92 4.52 2.11
CA LEU A 147 9.78 3.39 1.78
C LEU A 147 9.50 2.95 0.35
N SER A 148 10.53 2.96 -0.48
CA SER A 148 10.50 2.43 -1.84
C SER A 148 11.36 1.18 -1.91
N PHE A 149 11.01 0.24 -2.78
CA PHE A 149 11.85 -0.93 -3.05
C PHE A 149 13.06 -0.58 -3.91
N ASP A 150 12.98 0.52 -4.64
CA ASP A 150 14.09 1.03 -5.47
C ASP A 150 14.99 2.01 -4.73
#